data_bf77e43a74967b443d92304c65382abe
#
_entry.id   bf77e43a74967b443d92304c65382abe
#
_cell.length_a   1.000
_cell.length_b   1.000
_cell.length_c   1.000
_cell.angle_alpha   90.00
_cell.angle_beta   90.00
_cell.angle_gamma   90.00
#
_symmetry.space_group_name_H-M   'P 1'
#
loop_
_entity.id
_entity.type
_entity.pdbx_description
1 polymer ?
#
loop_
_entity_poly.entity_id
_entity_poly.type
_entity_poly.pdbx_seq_one_letter_code
_entity_poly.pdbx_strand_id
1 'polypeptide(L)'
;MQKKDNQTIRFCKKCLYSSQHPLGIVIDINGICSGCKIHEEKDTINWSKKWLELKKITKNYKLKKQNFYDCIIPVTGANDSFFTVHVVKNLLKMNPLLVCYNKYWNTPLGIKNLSTLRIKFNCDIIFQNVNPIKVKKITKATLYKLGSIYWHSLSGHSVFPVQISIKYKIPLIIWGAHQGLEQVGMYSHHDNVEMTRRYRKDHDLMGIEAENLISSSDNLTESDVFQYFYPDDYELNKVGTRGIYLGNFIRWDVKKQHEEMIKHYDYKTCKTNRTIDCYDYVDSFNYMNLHDRIKLYKHGFSKITDQLCREIRFNRIDRNSALKTAKLYEKKKSLYEKNFCEWLNIDQKSLNYLLDSFKNKDFWKQIDVTKWKFEGLSHLNKKVEIIKKNSKLKYIQNSKIKLDAKYITYGKGIKDF
;
A
#
# COMPACT_ATOMS: atom_id res chain seq x y z
N MET A 1 13.96 -21.62 21.52
CA MET A 1 14.96 -20.66 20.95
C MET A 1 15.69 -21.36 19.83
N GLN A 2 15.25 -21.23 18.60
CA GLN A 2 16.00 -21.72 17.44
C GLN A 2 17.16 -20.74 17.20
N LYS A 3 18.40 -21.28 17.16
CA LYS A 3 19.56 -20.51 16.68
C LYS A 3 19.25 -19.96 15.30
N LYS A 4 19.12 -18.63 15.18
CA LYS A 4 19.15 -17.97 13.88
C LYS A 4 20.54 -18.21 13.30
N ASP A 5 20.65 -19.07 12.32
CA ASP A 5 21.82 -19.11 11.45
C ASP A 5 22.12 -17.68 11.00
N ASN A 6 23.37 -17.27 11.13
CA ASN A 6 23.89 -15.99 10.63
C ASN A 6 23.81 -15.97 9.10
N GLN A 7 22.59 -15.92 8.55
CA GLN A 7 22.40 -15.79 7.12
C GLN A 7 22.82 -14.38 6.71
N THR A 8 23.93 -14.30 5.99
CA THR A 8 24.42 -13.06 5.41
C THR A 8 23.32 -12.43 4.54
N ILE A 9 22.95 -11.18 4.83
CA ILE A 9 21.96 -10.46 4.06
C ILE A 9 22.42 -10.36 2.60
N ARG A 10 21.65 -10.95 1.69
CA ARG A 10 21.90 -10.85 0.25
C ARG A 10 21.06 -9.75 -0.35
N PHE A 11 21.62 -8.99 -1.28
CA PHE A 11 20.92 -7.97 -2.05
C PHE A 11 20.80 -8.37 -3.51
N CYS A 12 19.68 -8.03 -4.12
CA CYS A 12 19.46 -8.28 -5.54
C CYS A 12 20.49 -7.51 -6.39
N LYS A 13 21.10 -8.18 -7.37
CA LYS A 13 22.04 -7.55 -8.30
C LYS A 13 21.35 -6.62 -9.30
N LYS A 14 20.06 -6.84 -9.61
CA LYS A 14 19.28 -6.03 -10.55
C LYS A 14 18.59 -4.84 -9.88
N CYS A 15 17.89 -5.02 -8.75
CA CYS A 15 17.22 -3.94 -7.99
C CYS A 15 17.88 -3.70 -6.62
N LEU A 16 17.19 -3.03 -5.68
CA LEU A 16 17.71 -2.66 -4.37
C LEU A 16 17.21 -3.52 -3.21
N TYR A 17 16.34 -4.50 -3.45
CA TYR A 17 15.78 -5.33 -2.38
C TYR A 17 16.78 -6.29 -1.79
N SER A 18 16.64 -6.53 -0.47
CA SER A 18 17.36 -7.54 0.28
C SER A 18 16.56 -8.82 0.44
N SER A 19 17.24 -9.91 0.82
CA SER A 19 16.62 -11.19 1.18
C SER A 19 15.72 -11.13 2.43
N GLN A 20 15.82 -10.06 3.22
CA GLN A 20 15.00 -9.84 4.42
C GLN A 20 13.76 -8.98 4.17
N HIS A 21 13.23 -8.99 2.95
CA HIS A 21 11.98 -8.31 2.67
C HIS A 21 10.81 -8.99 3.42
N PRO A 22 9.93 -8.23 4.13
CA PRO A 22 8.88 -8.82 4.99
C PRO A 22 7.86 -9.68 4.23
N LEU A 23 7.69 -9.45 2.94
CA LEU A 23 6.80 -10.26 2.08
C LEU A 23 7.50 -11.49 1.47
N GLY A 24 8.71 -11.86 1.91
CA GLY A 24 9.33 -13.12 1.51
C GLY A 24 9.98 -13.12 0.13
N ILE A 25 10.83 -12.15 -0.19
CA ILE A 25 11.63 -12.16 -1.43
C ILE A 25 12.64 -13.32 -1.42
N VAL A 26 12.68 -14.08 -2.52
CA VAL A 26 13.68 -15.10 -2.79
C VAL A 26 14.74 -14.53 -3.74
N ILE A 27 16.03 -14.68 -3.39
CA ILE A 27 17.16 -14.33 -4.26
C ILE A 27 17.79 -15.63 -4.76
N ASP A 28 17.81 -15.80 -6.07
CA ASP A 28 18.31 -17.01 -6.74
C ASP A 28 19.85 -17.14 -6.70
N ILE A 29 20.37 -18.19 -7.32
CA ILE A 29 21.80 -18.48 -7.44
C ILE A 29 22.56 -17.38 -8.21
N ASN A 30 21.92 -16.73 -9.17
CA ASN A 30 22.48 -15.64 -9.97
C ASN A 30 22.46 -14.29 -9.20
N GLY A 31 21.82 -14.24 -8.05
CA GLY A 31 21.66 -13.04 -7.23
C GLY A 31 20.51 -12.14 -7.68
N ILE A 32 19.53 -12.68 -8.41
CA ILE A 32 18.36 -11.94 -8.89
C ILE A 32 17.15 -12.28 -8.01
N CYS A 33 16.40 -11.27 -7.57
CA CYS A 33 15.23 -11.49 -6.73
C CYS A 33 14.01 -11.94 -7.54
N SER A 34 13.12 -12.70 -6.86
CA SER A 34 11.83 -13.15 -7.41
C SER A 34 11.02 -12.01 -8.03
N GLY A 35 10.95 -10.85 -7.37
CA GLY A 35 10.23 -9.70 -7.92
C GLY A 35 10.79 -9.15 -9.24
N CYS A 36 12.10 -9.27 -9.49
CA CYS A 36 12.67 -8.90 -10.78
C CYS A 36 12.37 -9.95 -11.86
N LYS A 37 12.41 -11.23 -11.51
CA LYS A 37 12.08 -12.32 -12.45
C LYS A 37 10.62 -12.28 -12.87
N ILE A 38 9.72 -12.19 -11.91
CA ILE A 38 8.28 -12.13 -12.20
C ILE A 38 7.92 -10.86 -12.99
N HIS A 39 8.65 -9.75 -12.76
CA HIS A 39 8.44 -8.57 -13.61
C HIS A 39 8.81 -8.81 -15.07
N GLU A 40 9.84 -9.63 -15.35
CA GLU A 40 10.24 -9.99 -16.72
C GLU A 40 9.20 -10.85 -17.44
N GLU A 41 8.40 -11.63 -16.71
CA GLU A 41 7.28 -12.38 -17.29
C GLU A 41 6.28 -11.47 -18.00
N LYS A 42 6.15 -10.20 -17.59
CA LYS A 42 5.26 -9.23 -18.23
C LYS A 42 5.55 -9.02 -19.72
N ASP A 43 6.77 -9.26 -20.14
CA ASP A 43 7.20 -9.10 -21.54
C ASP A 43 6.85 -10.33 -22.38
N THR A 44 6.56 -11.48 -21.76
CA THR A 44 6.18 -12.74 -22.43
C THR A 44 4.67 -13.00 -22.42
N ILE A 45 3.91 -12.29 -21.60
CA ILE A 45 2.46 -12.45 -21.45
C ILE A 45 1.71 -11.89 -22.66
N ASN A 46 0.75 -12.65 -23.17
CA ASN A 46 -0.22 -12.16 -24.15
C ASN A 46 -1.34 -11.37 -23.42
N TRP A 47 -1.11 -10.07 -23.24
CA TRP A 47 -2.04 -9.19 -22.54
C TRP A 47 -3.40 -9.02 -23.25
N SER A 48 -3.43 -9.19 -24.58
CA SER A 48 -4.70 -9.20 -25.33
C SER A 48 -5.57 -10.41 -24.97
N LYS A 49 -4.95 -11.60 -24.82
CA LYS A 49 -5.64 -12.79 -24.34
C LYS A 49 -6.13 -12.64 -22.90
N LYS A 50 -5.28 -12.10 -22.01
CA LYS A 50 -5.65 -11.80 -20.59
C LYS A 50 -6.80 -10.79 -20.52
N TRP A 51 -6.81 -9.78 -21.36
CA TRP A 51 -7.92 -8.83 -21.46
C TRP A 51 -9.24 -9.48 -21.88
N LEU A 52 -9.21 -10.39 -22.85
CA LEU A 52 -10.39 -11.16 -23.27
C LEU A 52 -10.90 -12.08 -22.15
N GLU A 53 -10.00 -12.66 -21.37
CA GLU A 53 -10.33 -13.46 -20.19
C GLU A 53 -11.07 -12.59 -19.14
N LEU A 54 -10.57 -11.39 -18.83
CA LEU A 54 -11.23 -10.45 -17.93
C LEU A 54 -12.63 -10.08 -18.43
N LYS A 55 -12.79 -9.80 -19.74
CA LYS A 55 -14.10 -9.53 -20.33
C LYS A 55 -15.07 -10.71 -20.18
N LYS A 56 -14.59 -11.95 -20.33
CA LYS A 56 -15.39 -13.16 -20.13
C LYS A 56 -15.85 -13.28 -18.67
N ILE A 57 -14.93 -13.10 -17.72
CA ILE A 57 -15.25 -13.14 -16.29
C ILE A 57 -16.31 -12.08 -15.96
N THR A 58 -16.07 -10.83 -16.33
CA THR A 58 -16.94 -9.69 -15.96
C THR A 58 -18.32 -9.77 -16.62
N LYS A 59 -18.43 -10.33 -17.83
CA LYS A 59 -19.72 -10.56 -18.51
C LYS A 59 -20.68 -11.38 -17.66
N ASN A 60 -20.20 -12.38 -16.92
CA ASN A 60 -21.04 -13.24 -16.08
C ASN A 60 -21.69 -12.49 -14.92
N TYR A 61 -21.11 -11.39 -14.48
CA TYR A 61 -21.64 -10.56 -13.40
C TYR A 61 -22.59 -9.47 -13.89
N LYS A 62 -22.38 -8.94 -15.11
CA LYS A 62 -23.27 -7.94 -15.73
C LYS A 62 -24.65 -8.49 -16.07
N LEU A 63 -24.77 -9.80 -16.33
CA LEU A 63 -26.02 -10.44 -16.74
C LEU A 63 -26.99 -10.72 -15.59
N LYS A 64 -26.55 -10.55 -14.34
CA LYS A 64 -27.41 -10.78 -13.18
C LYS A 64 -28.31 -9.58 -12.93
N LYS A 65 -29.48 -9.55 -13.58
CA LYS A 65 -30.49 -8.47 -13.51
C LYS A 65 -31.01 -8.11 -12.11
N GLN A 66 -30.66 -8.88 -11.09
CA GLN A 66 -31.13 -8.69 -9.71
C GLN A 66 -30.34 -7.68 -8.88
N ASN A 67 -29.16 -7.26 -9.34
CA ASN A 67 -28.28 -6.34 -8.61
C ASN A 67 -28.28 -4.97 -9.28
N PHE A 68 -28.37 -3.90 -8.47
CA PHE A 68 -28.21 -2.52 -8.94
C PHE A 68 -26.77 -2.22 -9.35
N TYR A 69 -25.80 -2.99 -8.83
CA TYR A 69 -24.36 -2.85 -9.11
C TYR A 69 -23.78 -4.19 -9.57
N ASP A 70 -22.89 -4.13 -10.56
CA ASP A 70 -22.23 -5.30 -11.14
C ASP A 70 -21.04 -5.78 -10.29
N CYS A 71 -20.39 -4.84 -9.60
CA CYS A 71 -19.22 -5.12 -8.78
C CYS A 71 -18.94 -4.02 -7.74
N ILE A 72 -18.05 -4.32 -6.82
CA ILE A 72 -17.49 -3.38 -5.85
C ILE A 72 -16.08 -3.00 -6.27
N ILE A 73 -15.71 -1.72 -6.12
CA ILE A 73 -14.34 -1.24 -6.27
C ILE A 73 -13.91 -0.54 -4.98
N PRO A 74 -12.92 -1.09 -4.25
CA PRO A 74 -12.29 -0.38 -3.15
C PRO A 74 -11.49 0.81 -3.64
N VAL A 75 -11.71 2.00 -3.06
CA VAL A 75 -11.06 3.25 -3.47
C VAL A 75 -10.53 4.05 -2.29
N THR A 76 -9.51 4.88 -2.54
CA THR A 76 -8.87 5.71 -1.50
C THR A 76 -8.74 7.17 -1.87
N GLY A 77 -8.97 7.54 -3.13
CA GLY A 77 -8.67 8.88 -3.66
C GLY A 77 -7.21 9.11 -4.00
N ALA A 78 -6.39 8.06 -3.95
CA ALA A 78 -5.01 8.08 -4.40
C ALA A 78 -4.68 6.81 -5.20
N ASN A 79 -3.44 6.70 -5.65
CA ASN A 79 -2.89 5.55 -6.36
C ASN A 79 -3.78 5.06 -7.51
N ASP A 80 -4.12 3.79 -7.45
CA ASP A 80 -4.75 3.06 -8.55
C ASP A 80 -6.26 3.28 -8.67
N SER A 81 -6.89 4.02 -7.73
CA SER A 81 -8.36 4.18 -7.69
C SER A 81 -8.94 4.70 -8.99
N PHE A 82 -8.35 5.77 -9.56
CA PHE A 82 -8.83 6.35 -10.83
C PHE A 82 -8.70 5.38 -11.99
N PHE A 83 -7.56 4.70 -12.09
CA PHE A 83 -7.31 3.75 -13.17
C PHE A 83 -8.23 2.53 -13.05
N THR A 84 -8.40 1.97 -11.86
CA THR A 84 -9.30 0.84 -11.62
C THR A 84 -10.74 1.19 -12.01
N VAL A 85 -11.24 2.35 -11.57
CA VAL A 85 -12.60 2.80 -11.92
C VAL A 85 -12.73 3.08 -13.42
N HIS A 86 -11.70 3.68 -14.05
CA HIS A 86 -11.67 3.89 -15.51
C HIS A 86 -11.81 2.56 -16.27
N VAL A 87 -11.02 1.57 -15.91
CA VAL A 87 -11.08 0.25 -16.56
C VAL A 87 -12.47 -0.38 -16.41
N VAL A 88 -12.99 -0.40 -15.19
CA VAL A 88 -14.26 -1.08 -14.90
C VAL A 88 -15.45 -0.32 -15.52
N LYS A 89 -15.54 0.99 -15.30
CA LYS A 89 -16.68 1.79 -15.77
C LYS A 89 -16.64 2.04 -17.27
N ASN A 90 -15.47 2.47 -17.79
CA ASN A 90 -15.38 2.96 -19.15
C ASN A 90 -14.97 1.90 -20.16
N LEU A 91 -14.07 0.97 -19.81
CA LEU A 91 -13.60 -0.06 -20.74
C LEU A 91 -14.44 -1.33 -20.65
N LEU A 92 -14.75 -1.80 -19.44
CA LEU A 92 -15.59 -2.97 -19.23
C LEU A 92 -17.09 -2.65 -19.27
N LYS A 93 -17.49 -1.38 -19.20
CA LYS A 93 -18.90 -0.93 -19.21
C LYS A 93 -19.73 -1.58 -18.10
N MET A 94 -19.17 -1.66 -16.90
CA MET A 94 -19.84 -2.15 -15.69
C MET A 94 -20.37 -0.99 -14.86
N ASN A 95 -21.34 -1.26 -13.98
CA ASN A 95 -21.85 -0.32 -12.98
C ASN A 95 -21.28 -0.63 -11.59
N PRO A 96 -20.13 -0.05 -11.18
CA PRO A 96 -19.53 -0.34 -9.90
C PRO A 96 -20.14 0.46 -8.75
N LEU A 97 -20.19 -0.14 -7.55
CA LEU A 97 -20.31 0.55 -6.29
C LEU A 97 -18.91 0.81 -5.74
N LEU A 98 -18.57 2.07 -5.52
CA LEU A 98 -17.30 2.43 -4.89
C LEU A 98 -17.41 2.26 -3.37
N VAL A 99 -16.34 1.76 -2.75
CA VAL A 99 -16.30 1.51 -1.31
C VAL A 99 -15.02 2.07 -0.73
N CYS A 100 -15.14 2.93 0.28
CA CYS A 100 -14.01 3.63 0.87
C CYS A 100 -13.98 3.48 2.39
N TYR A 101 -12.91 2.92 2.93
CA TYR A 101 -12.62 2.99 4.35
C TYR A 101 -11.92 4.32 4.66
N ASN A 102 -12.43 5.07 5.63
CA ASN A 102 -11.82 6.32 6.08
C ASN A 102 -10.55 6.06 6.89
N LYS A 103 -9.41 6.50 6.36
CA LYS A 103 -8.10 6.36 7.03
C LYS A 103 -7.90 7.30 8.21
N TYR A 104 -8.78 8.26 8.40
CA TYR A 104 -8.70 9.37 9.38
C TYR A 104 -7.59 10.40 9.13
N TRP A 105 -6.51 10.02 8.49
CA TRP A 105 -5.38 10.89 8.16
C TRP A 105 -5.44 11.36 6.70
N ASN A 106 -6.58 11.96 6.34
CA ASN A 106 -6.80 12.42 4.98
C ASN A 106 -6.15 13.79 4.76
N THR A 107 -5.63 13.99 3.58
CA THR A 107 -5.19 15.31 3.12
C THR A 107 -6.31 16.01 2.35
N PRO A 108 -6.33 17.37 2.29
CA PRO A 108 -7.30 18.08 1.45
C PRO A 108 -7.25 17.61 0.00
N LEU A 109 -6.06 17.26 -0.49
CA LEU A 109 -5.87 16.77 -1.85
C LEU A 109 -6.48 15.38 -2.07
N GLY A 110 -6.32 14.47 -1.10
CA GLY A 110 -6.95 13.14 -1.14
C GLY A 110 -8.47 13.21 -1.12
N ILE A 111 -9.03 14.08 -0.28
CA ILE A 111 -10.48 14.33 -0.21
C ILE A 111 -10.99 14.88 -1.55
N LYS A 112 -10.29 15.86 -2.14
CA LYS A 112 -10.63 16.42 -3.46
C LYS A 112 -10.55 15.35 -4.54
N ASN A 113 -9.50 14.55 -4.58
CA ASN A 113 -9.36 13.48 -5.56
C ASN A 113 -10.50 12.46 -5.44
N LEU A 114 -10.87 12.06 -4.22
CA LEU A 114 -11.95 11.10 -4.01
C LEU A 114 -13.32 11.66 -4.44
N SER A 115 -13.57 12.94 -4.18
CA SER A 115 -14.77 13.64 -4.67
C SER A 115 -14.77 13.75 -6.20
N THR A 116 -13.63 14.09 -6.80
CA THR A 116 -13.45 14.17 -8.26
C THR A 116 -13.68 12.81 -8.91
N LEU A 117 -13.12 11.74 -8.33
CA LEU A 117 -13.32 10.37 -8.79
C LEU A 117 -14.81 10.04 -8.92
N ARG A 118 -15.57 10.22 -7.84
CA ARG A 118 -16.99 9.94 -7.82
C ARG A 118 -17.76 10.71 -8.90
N ILE A 119 -17.49 12.01 -9.01
CA ILE A 119 -18.19 12.90 -9.96
C ILE A 119 -17.82 12.57 -11.41
N LYS A 120 -16.52 12.40 -11.70
CA LYS A 120 -16.06 12.16 -13.09
C LYS A 120 -16.52 10.82 -13.65
N PHE A 121 -16.75 9.83 -12.82
CA PHE A 121 -17.21 8.52 -13.26
C PHE A 121 -18.71 8.28 -13.00
N ASN A 122 -19.42 9.23 -12.41
CA ASN A 122 -20.85 9.10 -12.05
C ASN A 122 -21.10 7.79 -11.29
N CYS A 123 -20.41 7.61 -10.16
CA CYS A 123 -20.50 6.43 -9.31
C CYS A 123 -21.02 6.78 -7.93
N ASP A 124 -21.79 5.86 -7.36
CA ASP A 124 -22.12 5.88 -5.94
C ASP A 124 -20.93 5.42 -5.11
N ILE A 125 -20.83 5.94 -3.88
CA ILE A 125 -19.75 5.58 -2.96
C ILE A 125 -20.27 5.40 -1.54
N ILE A 126 -19.86 4.33 -0.89
CA ILE A 126 -20.13 4.07 0.51
C ILE A 126 -18.84 4.25 1.32
N PHE A 127 -18.96 4.96 2.45
CA PHE A 127 -17.86 5.20 3.38
C PHE A 127 -18.07 4.46 4.69
N GLN A 128 -17.00 3.86 5.20
CA GLN A 128 -16.93 3.42 6.59
C GLN A 128 -16.17 4.46 7.42
N ASN A 129 -16.87 5.05 8.37
CA ASN A 129 -16.29 5.94 9.37
C ASN A 129 -16.37 5.26 10.74
N VAL A 130 -15.25 4.78 11.25
CA VAL A 130 -15.16 4.19 12.57
C VAL A 130 -15.04 5.30 13.62
N ASN A 131 -15.49 5.07 14.84
CA ASN A 131 -15.36 6.04 15.93
C ASN A 131 -13.87 6.42 16.15
N PRO A 132 -13.51 7.73 16.13
CA PRO A 132 -12.14 8.20 16.29
C PRO A 132 -11.43 7.70 17.55
N ILE A 133 -12.16 7.58 18.67
CA ILE A 133 -11.60 7.07 19.93
C ILE A 133 -11.19 5.61 19.78
N LYS A 134 -12.01 4.79 19.10
CA LYS A 134 -11.68 3.39 18.82
C LYS A 134 -10.46 3.28 17.90
N VAL A 135 -10.38 4.11 16.86
CA VAL A 135 -9.21 4.17 15.97
C VAL A 135 -7.95 4.55 16.73
N LYS A 136 -8.01 5.51 17.66
CA LYS A 136 -6.88 5.88 18.53
C LYS A 136 -6.44 4.72 19.42
N LYS A 137 -7.37 4.04 20.07
CA LYS A 137 -7.09 2.85 20.91
C LYS A 137 -6.39 1.75 20.09
N ILE A 138 -6.94 1.40 18.94
CA ILE A 138 -6.38 0.38 18.05
C ILE A 138 -4.98 0.80 17.58
N THR A 139 -4.81 2.04 17.13
CA THR A 139 -3.51 2.56 16.67
C THR A 139 -2.47 2.50 17.79
N LYS A 140 -2.85 2.84 19.02
CA LYS A 140 -1.95 2.75 20.18
C LYS A 140 -1.55 1.30 20.44
N ALA A 141 -2.50 0.39 20.52
CA ALA A 141 -2.25 -1.03 20.74
C ALA A 141 -1.33 -1.65 19.65
N THR A 142 -1.61 -1.37 18.38
CA THR A 142 -0.82 -1.90 17.26
C THR A 142 0.55 -1.24 17.12
N LEU A 143 0.68 0.03 17.52
CA LEU A 143 1.98 0.69 17.60
C LEU A 143 2.87 0.01 18.64
N TYR A 144 2.36 -0.22 19.85
CA TYR A 144 3.13 -0.86 20.93
C TYR A 144 3.46 -2.31 20.62
N LYS A 145 2.50 -3.07 20.12
CA LYS A 145 2.65 -4.51 19.90
C LYS A 145 3.38 -4.87 18.62
N LEU A 146 3.03 -4.20 17.52
CA LEU A 146 3.46 -4.56 16.16
C LEU A 146 4.46 -3.56 15.57
N GLY A 147 4.69 -2.42 16.23
CA GLY A 147 5.36 -1.30 15.57
C GLY A 147 4.61 -0.89 14.30
N SER A 148 3.28 -0.83 14.34
CA SER A 148 2.45 -0.47 13.20
C SER A 148 1.42 0.58 13.59
N ILE A 149 1.42 1.69 12.87
CA ILE A 149 0.37 2.71 12.97
C ILE A 149 -0.70 2.53 11.91
N TYR A 150 -0.51 1.63 10.96
CA TYR A 150 -1.32 1.50 9.74
C TYR A 150 -2.24 0.28 9.75
N TRP A 151 -2.22 -0.54 10.81
CA TRP A 151 -2.99 -1.77 10.89
C TRP A 151 -4.51 -1.56 10.67
N HIS A 152 -5.11 -0.57 11.35
CA HIS A 152 -6.54 -0.29 11.21
C HIS A 152 -6.93 0.06 9.77
N SER A 153 -6.05 0.79 9.06
CA SER A 153 -6.28 1.16 7.67
C SER A 153 -6.20 -0.04 6.74
N LEU A 154 -5.18 -0.90 6.90
CA LEU A 154 -5.03 -2.14 6.12
C LEU A 154 -6.20 -3.09 6.37
N SER A 155 -6.57 -3.27 7.64
CA SER A 155 -7.70 -4.10 8.01
C SER A 155 -9.01 -3.55 7.44
N GLY A 156 -9.30 -2.27 7.66
CA GLY A 156 -10.51 -1.63 7.15
C GLY A 156 -10.63 -1.67 5.63
N HIS A 157 -9.54 -1.38 4.90
CA HIS A 157 -9.53 -1.45 3.44
C HIS A 157 -9.81 -2.85 2.90
N SER A 158 -9.34 -3.88 3.57
CA SER A 158 -9.49 -5.27 3.10
C SER A 158 -10.80 -5.92 3.56
N VAL A 159 -11.33 -5.52 4.71
CA VAL A 159 -12.57 -6.12 5.28
C VAL A 159 -13.82 -5.41 4.79
N PHE A 160 -13.84 -4.09 4.80
CA PHE A 160 -15.05 -3.32 4.50
C PHE A 160 -15.65 -3.63 3.12
N PRO A 161 -14.87 -3.77 2.02
CA PRO A 161 -15.43 -4.19 0.75
C PRO A 161 -16.09 -5.56 0.78
N VAL A 162 -15.56 -6.50 1.58
CA VAL A 162 -16.11 -7.84 1.75
C VAL A 162 -17.43 -7.80 2.53
N GLN A 163 -17.51 -7.01 3.61
CA GLN A 163 -18.73 -6.77 4.35
C GLN A 163 -19.82 -6.13 3.47
N ILE A 164 -19.45 -5.20 2.60
CA ILE A 164 -20.37 -4.58 1.63
C ILE A 164 -20.84 -5.58 0.57
N SER A 165 -19.95 -6.48 0.11
CA SER A 165 -20.31 -7.56 -0.81
C SER A 165 -21.46 -8.41 -0.25
N ILE A 166 -21.37 -8.81 0.99
CA ILE A 166 -22.40 -9.59 1.68
C ILE A 166 -23.67 -8.76 1.87
N LYS A 167 -23.54 -7.57 2.43
CA LYS A 167 -24.68 -6.70 2.76
C LYS A 167 -25.53 -6.35 1.55
N TYR A 168 -24.89 -6.06 0.42
CA TYR A 168 -25.55 -5.65 -0.84
C TYR A 168 -25.71 -6.82 -1.83
N LYS A 169 -25.26 -8.03 -1.46
CA LYS A 169 -25.29 -9.22 -2.33
C LYS A 169 -24.59 -8.98 -3.68
N ILE A 170 -23.47 -8.25 -3.67
CA ILE A 170 -22.65 -7.97 -4.85
C ILE A 170 -21.46 -8.93 -4.82
N PRO A 171 -21.44 -9.99 -5.63
CA PRO A 171 -20.44 -11.06 -5.47
C PRO A 171 -19.04 -10.67 -5.96
N LEU A 172 -18.88 -9.75 -6.89
CA LEU A 172 -17.59 -9.42 -7.49
C LEU A 172 -16.96 -8.19 -6.85
N ILE A 173 -15.72 -8.33 -6.37
CA ILE A 173 -14.86 -7.22 -5.93
C ILE A 173 -13.69 -7.10 -6.89
N ILE A 174 -13.42 -5.91 -7.42
CA ILE A 174 -12.30 -5.66 -8.36
C ILE A 174 -11.27 -4.74 -7.70
N TRP A 175 -10.08 -5.29 -7.50
CA TRP A 175 -8.91 -4.60 -6.97
C TRP A 175 -8.00 -4.12 -8.09
N GLY A 176 -7.10 -3.19 -7.79
CA GLY A 176 -6.03 -2.76 -8.70
C GLY A 176 -4.93 -3.81 -8.85
N ALA A 177 -3.79 -3.60 -8.21
CA ALA A 177 -2.65 -4.51 -8.23
C ALA A 177 -2.57 -5.38 -6.98
N HIS A 178 -1.98 -6.56 -7.12
CA HIS A 178 -1.63 -7.42 -6.00
C HIS A 178 -0.14 -7.24 -5.66
N GLN A 179 0.16 -6.81 -4.43
CA GLN A 179 1.55 -6.50 -4.04
C GLN A 179 2.48 -7.71 -4.08
N GLY A 180 1.99 -8.88 -3.72
CA GLY A 180 2.75 -10.13 -3.80
C GLY A 180 3.20 -10.44 -5.23
N LEU A 181 2.42 -10.05 -6.23
CA LEU A 181 2.76 -10.20 -7.64
C LEU A 181 3.69 -9.07 -8.12
N GLU A 182 3.27 -7.81 -7.92
CA GLU A 182 3.92 -6.65 -8.51
C GLU A 182 5.24 -6.26 -7.81
N GLN A 183 5.33 -6.47 -6.51
CA GLN A 183 6.47 -6.00 -5.71
C GLN A 183 7.51 -7.08 -5.47
N VAL A 184 7.09 -8.24 -4.99
CA VAL A 184 8.02 -9.27 -4.49
C VAL A 184 8.09 -10.52 -5.36
N GLY A 185 7.17 -10.71 -6.31
CA GLY A 185 7.15 -11.90 -7.16
C GLY A 185 6.88 -13.18 -6.38
N MET A 186 5.87 -13.14 -5.51
CA MET A 186 5.40 -14.29 -4.74
C MET A 186 4.62 -15.27 -5.62
N TYR A 187 4.02 -14.75 -6.67
CA TYR A 187 3.21 -15.49 -7.66
C TYR A 187 3.69 -15.17 -9.06
N SER A 188 3.39 -16.03 -10.03
CA SER A 188 3.62 -15.79 -11.44
C SER A 188 2.46 -14.99 -12.08
N HIS A 189 2.75 -14.24 -13.13
CA HIS A 189 1.70 -13.63 -13.97
C HIS A 189 0.91 -14.66 -14.80
N HIS A 190 1.36 -15.92 -14.84
CA HIS A 190 0.59 -17.02 -15.41
C HIS A 190 -0.51 -17.51 -14.47
N ASP A 191 -0.37 -17.28 -13.16
CA ASP A 191 -1.38 -17.58 -12.16
C ASP A 191 -2.43 -16.46 -12.13
N ASN A 192 -3.69 -16.82 -11.96
CA ASN A 192 -4.76 -15.84 -11.72
C ASN A 192 -4.95 -15.70 -10.22
N VAL A 193 -4.11 -14.90 -9.58
CA VAL A 193 -4.15 -14.68 -8.13
C VAL A 193 -5.42 -13.95 -7.74
N GLU A 194 -6.18 -14.52 -6.82
CA GLU A 194 -7.40 -13.93 -6.30
C GLU A 194 -7.25 -13.53 -4.83
N MET A 195 -8.16 -12.69 -4.36
CA MET A 195 -8.22 -12.27 -2.96
C MET A 195 -8.49 -13.47 -2.05
N THR A 196 -7.67 -13.63 -1.01
CA THR A 196 -7.89 -14.64 0.03
C THR A 196 -7.74 -14.05 1.42
N ARG A 197 -8.52 -14.56 2.41
CA ARG A 197 -8.35 -14.20 3.81
C ARG A 197 -6.94 -14.53 4.30
N ARG A 198 -6.37 -15.67 3.88
CA ARG A 198 -5.03 -16.11 4.28
C ARG A 198 -3.95 -15.09 3.90
N TYR A 199 -3.92 -14.66 2.62
CA TYR A 199 -2.93 -13.66 2.17
C TYR A 199 -3.06 -12.36 2.98
N ARG A 200 -4.29 -11.86 3.14
CA ARG A 200 -4.57 -10.67 3.92
C ARG A 200 -4.05 -10.81 5.36
N LYS A 201 -4.36 -11.91 6.03
CA LYS A 201 -3.91 -12.16 7.41
C LYS A 201 -2.37 -12.20 7.51
N ASP A 202 -1.75 -13.02 6.67
CA ASP A 202 -0.32 -13.33 6.82
C ASP A 202 0.56 -12.16 6.35
N HIS A 203 0.15 -11.43 5.31
CA HIS A 203 0.98 -10.38 4.70
C HIS A 203 0.51 -8.95 5.02
N ASP A 204 -0.76 -8.64 4.84
CA ASP A 204 -1.22 -7.27 5.07
C ASP A 204 -1.32 -6.95 6.57
N LEU A 205 -1.78 -7.90 7.38
CA LEU A 205 -2.02 -7.74 8.81
C LEU A 205 -0.92 -8.32 9.71
N MET A 206 0.20 -8.76 9.13
CA MET A 206 1.34 -9.30 9.89
C MET A 206 0.96 -10.48 10.81
N GLY A 207 0.00 -11.32 10.38
CA GLY A 207 -0.52 -12.47 11.11
C GLY A 207 -1.57 -12.12 12.18
N ILE A 208 -1.92 -10.85 12.38
CA ILE A 208 -2.79 -10.38 13.47
C ILE A 208 -4.12 -9.86 12.90
N GLU A 209 -5.18 -10.63 13.02
CA GLU A 209 -6.55 -10.20 12.75
C GLU A 209 -7.17 -9.48 13.97
N ALA A 210 -8.38 -8.96 13.81
CA ALA A 210 -9.05 -8.17 14.85
C ALA A 210 -9.27 -8.98 16.14
N GLU A 211 -9.63 -10.26 16.02
CA GLU A 211 -9.81 -11.19 17.13
C GLU A 211 -8.51 -11.39 17.93
N ASN A 212 -7.39 -11.45 17.23
CA ASN A 212 -6.07 -11.58 17.87
C ASN A 212 -5.64 -10.31 18.61
N LEU A 213 -6.13 -9.13 18.22
CA LEU A 213 -5.86 -7.90 18.94
C LEU A 213 -6.56 -7.87 20.30
N ILE A 214 -7.79 -8.39 20.41
CA ILE A 214 -8.52 -8.47 21.67
C ILE A 214 -7.76 -9.33 22.67
N SER A 215 -7.40 -10.54 22.26
CA SER A 215 -6.68 -11.51 23.11
C SER A 215 -5.28 -11.07 23.52
N SER A 216 -4.74 -10.07 22.86
CA SER A 216 -3.35 -9.66 23.00
C SER A 216 -3.17 -8.24 23.60
N SER A 217 -4.24 -7.56 23.95
CA SER A 217 -4.22 -6.20 24.50
C SER A 217 -5.28 -6.07 25.59
N ASP A 218 -4.85 -5.83 26.82
CA ASP A 218 -5.74 -5.66 27.99
C ASP A 218 -6.72 -4.48 27.87
N ASN A 219 -6.51 -3.60 26.87
CA ASN A 219 -7.28 -2.37 26.69
C ASN A 219 -8.23 -2.38 25.50
N LEU A 220 -8.31 -3.47 24.73
CA LEU A 220 -9.22 -3.60 23.58
C LEU A 220 -10.32 -4.60 23.87
N THR A 221 -11.55 -4.19 23.61
CA THR A 221 -12.73 -5.03 23.67
C THR A 221 -13.23 -5.38 22.27
N GLU A 222 -14.11 -6.37 22.17
CA GLU A 222 -14.77 -6.71 20.92
C GLU A 222 -15.47 -5.50 20.31
N SER A 223 -16.13 -4.67 21.14
CA SER A 223 -16.79 -3.45 20.68
C SER A 223 -15.84 -2.43 20.03
N ASP A 224 -14.56 -2.46 20.35
CA ASP A 224 -13.56 -1.55 19.76
C ASP A 224 -13.18 -2.00 18.34
N VAL A 225 -13.23 -3.29 18.03
CA VAL A 225 -12.66 -3.88 16.80
C VAL A 225 -13.66 -4.60 15.89
N PHE A 226 -14.94 -4.73 16.25
CA PHE A 226 -15.92 -5.52 15.49
C PHE A 226 -16.06 -5.08 14.01
N GLN A 227 -15.79 -3.81 13.69
CA GLN A 227 -15.82 -3.30 12.32
C GLN A 227 -14.74 -3.92 11.42
N TYR A 228 -13.76 -4.58 12.01
CA TYR A 228 -12.62 -5.20 11.33
C TYR A 228 -12.71 -6.73 11.29
N PHE A 229 -13.79 -7.31 11.83
CA PHE A 229 -14.03 -8.74 11.73
C PHE A 229 -14.27 -9.16 10.29
N TYR A 230 -13.53 -10.15 9.87
CA TYR A 230 -13.71 -10.71 8.54
C TYR A 230 -14.96 -11.60 8.56
N PRO A 231 -15.88 -11.45 7.59
CA PRO A 231 -17.06 -12.30 7.50
C PRO A 231 -16.72 -13.79 7.45
N ASP A 232 -17.63 -14.61 7.93
CA ASP A 232 -17.44 -16.06 7.89
C ASP A 232 -17.61 -16.66 6.49
N ASP A 233 -17.09 -17.87 6.32
CA ASP A 233 -17.10 -18.55 5.03
C ASP A 233 -18.51 -18.90 4.54
N TYR A 234 -19.47 -19.11 5.44
CA TYR A 234 -20.85 -19.40 5.10
C TYR A 234 -21.50 -18.21 4.39
N GLU A 235 -21.36 -17.01 4.96
CA GLU A 235 -21.89 -15.78 4.34
C GLU A 235 -21.22 -15.48 3.00
N LEU A 236 -19.90 -15.66 2.92
CA LEU A 236 -19.13 -15.48 1.69
C LEU A 236 -19.60 -16.42 0.58
N ASN A 237 -19.76 -17.69 0.91
CA ASN A 237 -20.21 -18.72 -0.04
C ASN A 237 -21.67 -18.50 -0.48
N LYS A 238 -22.54 -18.07 0.43
CA LYS A 238 -23.94 -17.75 0.12
C LYS A 238 -24.09 -16.64 -0.92
N VAL A 239 -23.21 -15.63 -0.89
CA VAL A 239 -23.17 -14.55 -1.87
C VAL A 239 -22.33 -14.94 -3.10
N GLY A 240 -21.38 -15.85 -2.94
CA GLY A 240 -20.37 -16.18 -3.95
C GLY A 240 -19.34 -15.06 -4.09
N THR A 241 -18.91 -14.47 -2.95
CA THR A 241 -17.97 -13.35 -2.94
C THR A 241 -16.63 -13.74 -3.53
N ARG A 242 -16.20 -13.03 -4.56
CA ARG A 242 -14.96 -13.26 -5.29
C ARG A 242 -14.22 -11.94 -5.50
N GLY A 243 -12.93 -11.90 -5.18
CA GLY A 243 -12.08 -10.74 -5.38
C GLY A 243 -11.01 -10.99 -6.42
N ILE A 244 -11.00 -10.23 -7.50
CA ILE A 244 -10.00 -10.32 -8.58
C ILE A 244 -9.13 -9.06 -8.62
N TYR A 245 -7.91 -9.21 -9.16
CA TYR A 245 -6.96 -8.11 -9.32
C TYR A 245 -6.77 -7.78 -10.80
N LEU A 246 -6.93 -6.51 -11.19
CA LEU A 246 -6.72 -6.07 -12.57
C LEU A 246 -5.28 -6.32 -13.05
N GLY A 247 -4.30 -6.30 -12.14
CA GLY A 247 -2.91 -6.62 -12.46
C GLY A 247 -2.68 -8.02 -13.05
N ASN A 248 -3.62 -8.97 -12.89
CA ASN A 248 -3.58 -10.27 -13.56
C ASN A 248 -3.90 -10.18 -15.07
N PHE A 249 -4.62 -9.15 -15.47
CA PHE A 249 -5.24 -9.07 -16.81
C PHE A 249 -4.73 -7.90 -17.64
N ILE A 250 -4.03 -6.95 -17.00
CA ILE A 250 -3.50 -5.75 -17.64
C ILE A 250 -2.03 -5.61 -17.25
N ARG A 251 -1.16 -5.29 -18.22
CA ARG A 251 0.24 -4.96 -17.91
C ARG A 251 0.32 -3.74 -16.99
N TRP A 252 0.48 -3.99 -15.71
CA TRP A 252 0.44 -2.96 -14.67
C TRP A 252 1.67 -2.07 -14.72
N ASP A 253 1.46 -0.78 -14.96
CA ASP A 253 2.49 0.25 -14.97
C ASP A 253 1.97 1.52 -14.28
N VAL A 254 2.29 1.64 -13.01
CA VAL A 254 1.79 2.71 -12.13
C VAL A 254 2.04 4.10 -12.69
N LYS A 255 3.26 4.38 -13.23
CA LYS A 255 3.60 5.70 -13.75
C LYS A 255 2.74 6.05 -14.97
N LYS A 256 2.68 5.15 -15.95
CA LYS A 256 1.90 5.35 -17.18
C LYS A 256 0.40 5.54 -16.85
N GLN A 257 -0.13 4.70 -16.00
CA GLN A 257 -1.54 4.75 -15.59
C GLN A 257 -1.90 6.07 -14.90
N HIS A 258 -1.04 6.57 -13.99
CA HIS A 258 -1.29 7.86 -13.33
C HIS A 258 -1.19 9.04 -14.30
N GLU A 259 -0.25 9.03 -15.22
CA GLU A 259 -0.13 10.07 -16.25
C GLU A 259 -1.37 10.13 -17.16
N GLU A 260 -1.95 8.97 -17.50
CA GLU A 260 -3.22 8.88 -18.22
C GLU A 260 -4.38 9.43 -17.39
N MET A 261 -4.47 9.10 -16.11
CA MET A 261 -5.54 9.60 -15.24
C MET A 261 -5.44 11.11 -14.97
N ILE A 262 -4.23 11.65 -14.87
CA ILE A 262 -3.99 13.09 -14.79
C ILE A 262 -4.53 13.78 -16.05
N LYS A 263 -4.20 13.23 -17.21
CA LYS A 263 -4.57 13.81 -18.52
C LYS A 263 -6.08 13.79 -18.75
N HIS A 264 -6.75 12.69 -18.39
CA HIS A 264 -8.17 12.49 -18.76
C HIS A 264 -9.15 12.91 -17.67
N TYR A 265 -8.78 12.84 -16.39
CA TYR A 265 -9.73 13.02 -15.28
C TYR A 265 -9.33 14.07 -14.26
N ASP A 266 -8.28 14.83 -14.54
CA ASP A 266 -7.79 15.88 -13.63
C ASP A 266 -7.41 15.33 -12.23
N TYR A 267 -6.90 14.09 -12.17
CA TYR A 267 -6.32 13.54 -10.95
C TYR A 267 -5.21 14.46 -10.45
N LYS A 268 -5.35 14.97 -9.23
CA LYS A 268 -4.40 15.94 -8.67
C LYS A 268 -3.25 15.26 -7.98
N THR A 269 -2.05 15.71 -8.29
CA THR A 269 -0.78 15.18 -7.77
C THR A 269 -0.01 16.24 -7.01
N CYS A 270 0.83 15.81 -6.06
CA CYS A 270 1.66 16.69 -5.27
C CYS A 270 2.97 15.99 -4.84
N LYS A 271 4.07 16.69 -4.92
CA LYS A 271 5.36 16.20 -4.44
C LYS A 271 5.36 16.08 -2.94
N THR A 272 5.63 14.89 -2.43
CA THR A 272 5.86 14.65 -1.00
C THR A 272 7.34 14.60 -0.68
N ASN A 273 7.72 14.61 0.60
CA ASN A 273 9.14 14.62 0.96
C ASN A 273 9.78 13.23 0.98
N ARG A 274 8.99 12.15 1.00
CA ARG A 274 9.49 10.78 1.13
C ARG A 274 9.25 9.89 -0.08
N THR A 275 8.76 10.44 -1.19
CA THR A 275 8.56 9.72 -2.46
C THR A 275 9.28 10.44 -3.59
N ILE A 276 9.67 9.72 -4.65
CA ILE A 276 10.20 10.32 -5.88
C ILE A 276 9.12 10.79 -6.83
N ASP A 277 7.97 10.14 -6.78
CA ASP A 277 6.79 10.50 -7.57
C ASP A 277 5.97 11.64 -6.95
N CYS A 278 4.85 11.97 -7.58
CA CYS A 278 3.93 13.00 -7.13
C CYS A 278 2.52 12.47 -6.86
N TYR A 279 2.31 11.17 -6.81
CA TYR A 279 1.01 10.54 -6.68
C TYR A 279 0.89 9.53 -5.53
N ASP A 280 1.99 8.89 -5.10
CA ASP A 280 1.94 8.02 -3.92
C ASP A 280 1.70 8.86 -2.67
N TYR A 281 0.79 8.39 -1.83
CA TYR A 281 0.45 8.99 -0.54
C TYR A 281 -0.12 10.41 -0.59
N VAL A 282 -0.59 10.90 -1.73
CA VAL A 282 -1.18 12.24 -1.80
C VAL A 282 -2.43 12.38 -0.93
N ASP A 283 -3.08 11.28 -0.61
CA ASP A 283 -4.26 11.20 0.25
C ASP A 283 -3.93 11.16 1.75
N SER A 284 -2.68 10.85 2.12
CA SER A 284 -2.31 10.58 3.52
C SER A 284 -0.82 10.77 3.82
N PHE A 285 -0.09 11.63 3.10
CA PHE A 285 1.36 11.77 3.24
C PHE A 285 1.81 12.18 4.65
N ASN A 286 1.00 12.95 5.36
CA ASN A 286 1.29 13.38 6.73
C ASN A 286 1.39 12.21 7.72
N TYR A 287 0.57 11.21 7.55
CA TYR A 287 0.57 9.97 8.33
C TYR A 287 1.61 8.96 7.81
N MET A 288 1.71 8.83 6.50
CA MET A 288 2.60 7.87 5.86
C MET A 288 4.09 8.19 6.06
N ASN A 289 4.45 9.43 6.45
CA ASN A 289 5.82 9.78 6.82
C ASN A 289 6.34 8.96 8.01
N LEU A 290 5.55 8.85 9.07
CA LEU A 290 5.92 8.05 10.25
C LEU A 290 5.89 6.56 9.93
N HIS A 291 4.88 6.09 9.19
CA HIS A 291 4.82 4.70 8.72
C HIS A 291 6.08 4.32 7.93
N ASP A 292 6.53 5.17 7.03
CA ASP A 292 7.74 4.93 6.25
C ASP A 292 9.03 4.92 7.10
N ARG A 293 9.12 5.76 8.14
CA ARG A 293 10.20 5.71 9.12
C ARG A 293 10.20 4.36 9.87
N ILE A 294 9.04 3.92 10.33
CA ILE A 294 8.88 2.60 11.00
C ILE A 294 9.32 1.47 10.07
N LYS A 295 8.92 1.53 8.80
CA LYS A 295 9.33 0.56 7.79
C LYS A 295 10.85 0.49 7.63
N LEU A 296 11.52 1.65 7.57
CA LEU A 296 12.98 1.71 7.51
C LEU A 296 13.64 1.10 8.76
N TYR A 297 13.07 1.33 9.94
CA TYR A 297 13.61 0.77 11.19
C TYR A 297 13.47 -0.76 11.24
N LYS A 298 12.32 -1.28 10.88
CA LYS A 298 12.02 -2.72 10.96
C LYS A 298 12.67 -3.54 9.85
N HIS A 299 12.73 -2.99 8.63
CA HIS A 299 13.03 -3.77 7.43
C HIS A 299 14.26 -3.28 6.66
N GLY A 300 14.91 -2.21 7.12
CA GLY A 300 16.11 -1.67 6.50
C GLY A 300 15.90 -0.99 5.14
N PHE A 301 14.66 -0.72 4.74
CA PHE A 301 14.32 0.01 3.52
C PHE A 301 13.02 0.80 3.69
N SER A 302 12.82 1.81 2.85
CA SER A 302 11.68 2.70 2.90
C SER A 302 10.89 2.69 1.58
N LYS A 303 9.80 3.45 1.49
CA LYS A 303 8.96 3.56 0.28
C LYS A 303 9.74 3.95 -0.97
N ILE A 304 10.77 4.77 -0.80
CA ILE A 304 11.64 5.15 -1.92
C ILE A 304 12.30 3.93 -2.58
N THR A 305 12.68 2.93 -1.78
CA THR A 305 13.27 1.69 -2.30
C THR A 305 12.27 0.91 -3.15
N ASP A 306 11.00 0.83 -2.72
CA ASP A 306 9.93 0.19 -3.51
C ASP A 306 9.75 0.88 -4.86
N GLN A 307 9.69 2.21 -4.84
CA GLN A 307 9.54 3.01 -6.05
C GLN A 307 10.73 2.83 -7.01
N LEU A 308 11.95 2.91 -6.48
CA LEU A 308 13.16 2.75 -7.27
C LEU A 308 13.30 1.33 -7.84
N CYS A 309 12.96 0.29 -7.07
CA CYS A 309 12.95 -1.08 -7.58
C CYS A 309 11.98 -1.23 -8.75
N ARG A 310 10.80 -0.64 -8.66
CA ARG A 310 9.82 -0.60 -9.75
C ARG A 310 10.40 0.09 -11.00
N GLU A 311 10.96 1.27 -10.84
CA GLU A 311 11.50 2.05 -11.96
C GLU A 311 12.76 1.43 -12.59
N ILE A 312 13.58 0.71 -11.81
CA ILE A 312 14.69 -0.12 -12.35
C ILE A 312 14.12 -1.23 -13.23
N ARG A 313 13.09 -1.93 -12.79
CA ARG A 313 12.45 -3.02 -13.55
C ARG A 313 11.87 -2.55 -14.88
N PHE A 314 11.36 -1.32 -14.92
CA PHE A 314 10.89 -0.67 -16.16
C PHE A 314 12.03 0.00 -16.97
N ASN A 315 13.29 -0.19 -16.60
CA ASN A 315 14.46 0.41 -17.27
C ASN A 315 14.41 1.96 -17.36
N ARG A 316 13.75 2.63 -16.40
CA ARG A 316 13.62 4.09 -16.33
C ARG A 316 14.74 4.76 -15.53
N ILE A 317 15.40 4.01 -14.68
CA ILE A 317 16.56 4.43 -13.89
C ILE A 317 17.56 3.26 -13.80
N ASP A 318 18.84 3.53 -13.86
CA ASP A 318 19.86 2.53 -13.59
C ASP A 318 20.01 2.28 -12.07
N ARG A 319 20.56 1.10 -11.72
CA ARG A 319 20.70 0.68 -10.33
C ARG A 319 21.56 1.62 -9.49
N ASN A 320 22.62 2.19 -10.06
CA ASN A 320 23.56 3.06 -9.34
C ASN A 320 22.94 4.41 -9.03
N SER A 321 22.23 5.01 -9.99
CA SER A 321 21.45 6.24 -9.79
C SER A 321 20.33 6.04 -8.78
N ALA A 322 19.65 4.88 -8.83
CA ALA A 322 18.63 4.50 -7.87
C ALA A 322 19.22 4.36 -6.45
N LEU A 323 20.37 3.70 -6.30
CA LEU A 323 21.03 3.55 -5.00
C LEU A 323 21.41 4.90 -4.38
N LYS A 324 21.97 5.82 -5.18
CA LYS A 324 22.27 7.18 -4.72
C LYS A 324 21.01 7.90 -4.25
N THR A 325 19.94 7.79 -5.02
CA THR A 325 18.65 8.39 -4.69
C THR A 325 18.11 7.80 -3.39
N ALA A 326 18.11 6.47 -3.22
CA ALA A 326 17.66 5.82 -1.99
C ALA A 326 18.40 6.35 -0.76
N LYS A 327 19.74 6.42 -0.81
CA LYS A 327 20.57 6.95 0.29
C LYS A 327 20.26 8.40 0.66
N LEU A 328 19.95 9.25 -0.33
CA LEU A 328 19.54 10.63 -0.06
C LEU A 328 18.20 10.69 0.68
N TYR A 329 17.25 9.84 0.29
CA TYR A 329 15.92 9.83 0.90
C TYR A 329 15.89 9.17 2.28
N GLU A 330 16.72 8.16 2.53
CA GLU A 330 16.85 7.54 3.86
C GLU A 330 17.28 8.54 4.94
N LYS A 331 18.08 9.53 4.58
CA LYS A 331 18.53 10.61 5.47
C LYS A 331 17.46 11.68 5.73
N LYS A 332 16.39 11.72 4.93
CA LYS A 332 15.33 12.72 5.11
C LYS A 332 14.58 12.46 6.42
N LYS A 333 14.37 13.52 7.18
CA LYS A 333 13.57 13.45 8.41
C LYS A 333 12.11 13.12 8.08
N SER A 334 11.49 12.32 8.93
CA SER A 334 10.05 12.19 8.94
C SER A 334 9.44 13.50 9.46
N LEU A 335 8.45 14.00 8.75
CA LEU A 335 7.70 15.20 9.13
C LEU A 335 6.39 14.78 9.80
N TYR A 336 5.75 15.72 10.47
CA TYR A 336 4.40 15.58 11.05
C TYR A 336 4.28 14.64 12.26
N GLU A 337 5.39 14.17 12.82
CA GLU A 337 5.37 13.27 13.98
C GLU A 337 4.80 13.96 15.22
N LYS A 338 5.03 15.28 15.38
CA LYS A 338 4.44 16.06 16.45
C LYS A 338 2.91 16.00 16.42
N ASN A 339 2.31 16.21 15.24
CA ASN A 339 0.86 16.13 15.05
C ASN A 339 0.32 14.72 15.37
N PHE A 340 1.07 13.67 15.02
CA PHE A 340 0.71 12.30 15.36
C PHE A 340 0.76 12.07 16.89
N CYS A 341 1.81 12.53 17.56
CA CYS A 341 1.96 12.43 18.99
C CYS A 341 0.82 13.15 19.74
N GLU A 342 0.50 14.37 19.32
CA GLU A 342 -0.61 15.15 19.86
C GLU A 342 -1.95 14.41 19.68
N TRP A 343 -2.20 13.89 18.49
CA TRP A 343 -3.41 13.11 18.21
C TRP A 343 -3.51 11.85 19.05
N LEU A 344 -2.41 11.10 19.21
CA LEU A 344 -2.40 9.82 19.94
C LEU A 344 -2.27 10.02 21.46
N ASN A 345 -2.02 11.26 21.90
CA ASN A 345 -1.73 11.61 23.28
C ASN A 345 -0.53 10.84 23.86
N ILE A 346 0.60 10.91 23.16
CA ILE A 346 1.91 10.39 23.58
C ILE A 346 2.97 11.47 23.39
N ASP A 347 4.02 11.45 24.18
CA ASP A 347 5.14 12.38 23.98
C ASP A 347 6.14 11.87 22.92
N GLN A 348 6.90 12.80 22.33
CA GLN A 348 7.85 12.48 21.26
C GLN A 348 9.02 11.59 21.74
N LYS A 349 9.42 11.69 23.02
CA LYS A 349 10.53 10.89 23.57
C LYS A 349 10.07 9.43 23.70
N SER A 350 8.87 9.23 24.24
CA SER A 350 8.24 7.90 24.32
C SER A 350 8.06 7.27 22.96
N LEU A 351 7.60 8.04 21.96
CA LEU A 351 7.53 7.52 20.58
C LEU A 351 8.92 7.09 20.09
N ASN A 352 9.95 7.91 20.24
CA ASN A 352 11.30 7.58 19.77
C ASN A 352 11.85 6.35 20.47
N TYR A 353 11.70 6.25 21.79
CA TYR A 353 12.13 5.09 22.58
C TYR A 353 11.47 3.79 22.08
N LEU A 354 10.13 3.86 21.88
CA LEU A 354 9.39 2.72 21.36
C LEU A 354 9.85 2.34 19.96
N LEU A 355 10.03 3.31 19.06
CA LEU A 355 10.49 3.04 17.70
C LEU A 355 11.91 2.46 17.67
N ASP A 356 12.76 2.85 18.60
CA ASP A 356 14.13 2.31 18.71
C ASP A 356 14.11 0.82 19.06
N SER A 357 13.12 0.34 19.82
CA SER A 357 12.96 -1.08 20.13
C SER A 357 12.62 -1.95 18.92
N PHE A 358 12.06 -1.35 17.87
CA PHE A 358 11.74 -2.03 16.61
C PHE A 358 12.87 -1.99 15.57
N LYS A 359 14.00 -1.36 15.88
CA LYS A 359 15.14 -1.36 14.95
C LYS A 359 15.70 -2.77 14.77
N ASN A 360 15.68 -3.22 13.54
CA ASN A 360 16.27 -4.51 13.19
C ASN A 360 17.80 -4.41 13.25
N LYS A 361 18.40 -5.21 14.14
CA LYS A 361 19.85 -5.23 14.42
C LYS A 361 20.70 -5.63 13.20
N ASP A 362 20.10 -6.27 12.21
CA ASP A 362 20.79 -6.61 10.96
C ASP A 362 21.07 -5.37 10.09
N PHE A 363 20.31 -4.31 10.27
CA PHE A 363 20.43 -3.04 9.52
C PHE A 363 20.87 -1.87 10.38
N TRP A 364 20.71 -1.97 11.71
CA TRP A 364 20.96 -0.88 12.65
C TRP A 364 21.93 -1.33 13.73
N LYS A 365 23.06 -0.61 13.85
CA LYS A 365 24.00 -0.79 14.94
C LYS A 365 23.83 0.28 16.00
N GLN A 366 23.69 -0.13 17.24
CA GLN A 366 23.70 0.78 18.38
C GLN A 366 25.14 1.19 18.65
N ILE A 367 25.41 2.50 18.62
CA ILE A 367 26.74 3.08 18.89
C ILE A 367 26.82 3.49 20.35
N ASP A 368 25.73 4.00 20.90
CA ASP A 368 25.58 4.51 22.25
C ASP A 368 24.11 4.29 22.69
N VAL A 369 23.80 4.48 23.99
CA VAL A 369 22.46 4.26 24.57
C VAL A 369 21.33 4.87 23.72
N THR A 370 21.55 6.05 23.13
CA THR A 370 20.56 6.76 22.33
C THR A 370 20.94 6.89 20.85
N LYS A 371 22.14 6.47 20.46
CA LYS A 371 22.65 6.69 19.10
C LYS A 371 22.70 5.39 18.31
N TRP A 372 22.08 5.43 17.15
CA TRP A 372 22.05 4.32 16.20
C TRP A 372 22.62 4.72 14.85
N LYS A 373 23.34 3.81 14.23
CA LYS A 373 23.86 3.94 12.86
C LYS A 373 23.13 3.00 11.94
N PHE A 374 22.61 3.53 10.83
CA PHE A 374 22.02 2.74 9.78
C PHE A 374 23.10 2.21 8.84
N GLU A 375 23.15 0.91 8.64
CA GLU A 375 24.11 0.21 7.78
C GLU A 375 23.45 -0.45 6.55
N GLY A 376 22.12 -0.37 6.42
CA GLY A 376 21.34 -1.17 5.47
C GLY A 376 21.87 -1.19 4.03
N LEU A 377 21.87 -0.06 3.32
CA LEU A 377 22.37 0.01 1.95
C LEU A 377 23.89 0.25 1.87
N SER A 378 24.58 0.41 3.00
CA SER A 378 26.02 0.70 3.03
C SER A 378 26.87 -0.47 2.52
N HIS A 379 26.39 -1.70 2.67
CA HIS A 379 27.03 -2.92 2.16
C HIS A 379 27.11 -2.97 0.62
N LEU A 380 26.34 -2.13 -0.07
CA LEU A 380 26.37 -2.01 -1.52
C LEU A 380 27.49 -1.05 -2.02
N ASN A 381 28.34 -0.55 -1.12
CA ASN A 381 29.29 0.56 -1.38
C ASN A 381 30.65 0.18 -1.94
N LYS A 382 30.90 -1.04 -2.38
CA LYS A 382 32.16 -1.30 -3.08
C LYS A 382 32.13 -0.64 -4.44
N LYS A 383 32.85 0.52 -4.56
CA LYS A 383 33.15 1.29 -5.77
C LYS A 383 32.04 1.29 -6.83
N VAL A 384 31.10 2.23 -6.69
CA VAL A 384 30.16 2.54 -7.75
C VAL A 384 30.78 3.58 -8.65
N GLU A 385 31.27 3.22 -9.82
CA GLU A 385 31.65 4.16 -10.87
C GLU A 385 30.47 5.03 -11.27
N ILE A 386 30.76 6.33 -11.42
CA ILE A 386 29.74 7.34 -11.72
C ILE A 386 29.45 7.29 -13.22
N ILE A 387 28.53 6.46 -13.63
CA ILE A 387 27.94 6.61 -14.96
C ILE A 387 26.89 7.71 -14.86
N LYS A 388 27.22 8.91 -15.36
CA LYS A 388 26.28 10.03 -15.53
C LYS A 388 25.27 9.70 -16.62
N LYS A 389 24.30 8.84 -16.36
CA LYS A 389 23.07 8.79 -17.15
C LYS A 389 22.03 9.65 -16.45
N ASN A 390 21.63 10.73 -17.10
CA ASN A 390 20.50 11.54 -16.67
C ASN A 390 19.28 10.65 -16.48
N SER A 391 18.78 10.56 -15.26
CA SER A 391 17.54 9.85 -14.96
C SER A 391 16.43 10.49 -15.79
N LYS A 392 15.81 9.71 -16.68
CA LYS A 392 14.63 10.13 -17.45
C LYS A 392 13.35 10.16 -16.60
N LEU A 393 13.48 10.00 -15.28
CA LEU A 393 12.36 9.99 -14.35
C LEU A 393 11.86 11.41 -14.12
N LYS A 394 10.80 11.78 -14.82
CA LYS A 394 10.01 12.98 -14.57
C LYS A 394 8.61 12.55 -14.16
N TYR A 395 8.05 13.23 -13.16
CA TYR A 395 6.69 13.01 -12.70
C TYR A 395 5.89 14.30 -12.80
N ILE A 396 4.63 14.18 -13.18
CA ILE A 396 3.74 15.34 -13.34
C ILE A 396 3.24 15.78 -11.97
N GLN A 397 3.49 17.05 -11.64
CA GLN A 397 2.87 17.72 -10.50
C GLN A 397 1.93 18.79 -11.03
N ASN A 398 0.63 18.60 -10.81
CA ASN A 398 -0.41 19.50 -11.30
C ASN A 398 -1.20 20.21 -10.20
N SER A 399 -0.71 20.16 -8.96
CA SER A 399 -1.28 20.88 -7.83
C SER A 399 -0.22 21.74 -7.14
N LYS A 400 -0.57 23.01 -6.86
CA LYS A 400 0.22 23.95 -6.06
C LYS A 400 -0.23 24.01 -4.61
N ILE A 401 -1.11 23.09 -4.18
CA ILE A 401 -1.63 23.08 -2.82
C ILE A 401 -0.46 22.88 -1.85
N LYS A 402 -0.31 23.82 -0.91
CA LYS A 402 0.61 23.61 0.22
C LYS A 402 0.12 22.39 0.99
N LEU A 403 1.03 21.47 1.22
CA LEU A 403 0.76 20.30 2.02
C LEU A 403 0.53 20.76 3.46
N ASP A 404 -0.73 20.85 3.86
CA ASP A 404 -1.11 21.11 5.24
C ASP A 404 -1.08 19.78 6.01
N ALA A 405 -0.35 19.79 7.12
CA ALA A 405 -0.16 18.61 7.96
C ALA A 405 -1.28 18.41 8.99
N LYS A 406 -2.43 18.97 8.76
CA LYS A 406 -3.55 18.85 9.70
C LYS A 406 -4.25 17.52 9.52
N TYR A 407 -4.69 16.95 10.62
CA TYR A 407 -5.59 15.83 10.65
C TYR A 407 -6.98 16.27 10.18
N ILE A 408 -7.54 15.62 9.18
CA ILE A 408 -8.84 15.98 8.61
C ILE A 408 -9.73 14.74 8.57
N THR A 409 -10.86 14.81 9.27
CA THR A 409 -11.91 13.81 9.12
C THR A 409 -12.60 13.97 7.77
N TYR A 410 -12.74 12.87 7.05
CA TYR A 410 -13.35 12.90 5.72
C TYR A 410 -14.75 13.53 5.74
N GLY A 411 -15.02 14.39 4.77
CA GLY A 411 -16.33 14.98 4.50
C GLY A 411 -16.69 16.21 5.30
N LYS A 412 -15.92 16.59 6.34
CA LYS A 412 -16.26 17.74 7.19
C LYS A 412 -15.22 18.85 7.22
N GLY A 413 -14.00 18.61 6.77
CA GLY A 413 -12.91 19.58 6.87
C GLY A 413 -12.60 20.01 8.32
N ILE A 414 -13.10 19.29 9.30
CA ILE A 414 -12.98 19.59 10.72
C ILE A 414 -11.66 19.01 11.23
N LYS A 415 -10.93 19.80 11.98
CA LYS A 415 -9.79 19.30 12.75
C LYS A 415 -10.29 18.33 13.80
N ASP A 416 -9.68 17.18 13.87
CA ASP A 416 -9.85 16.27 14.99
C ASP A 416 -8.89 16.71 16.11
N PHE A 417 -9.41 17.00 17.26
CA PHE A 417 -8.67 17.51 18.40
C PHE A 417 -8.09 16.40 19.26
#